data_2b47a25c783f2194f44920d9b09fe6af
#
_entry.id   2b47a25c783f2194f44920d9b09fe6af
#
_cell.length_a   1.000
_cell.length_b   1.000
_cell.length_c   1.000
_cell.angle_alpha   90.00
_cell.angle_beta   90.00
_cell.angle_gamma   90.00
#
_symmetry.space_group_name_H-M   'P 1'
#
loop_
_entity.id
_entity.type
_entity.pdbx_description
1 polymer ?
#
loop_
_entity_poly.entity_id
_entity_poly.type
_entity_poly.pdbx_seq_one_letter_code
_entity_poly.pdbx_strand_id
1 'polypeptide(L)'
;MKKVILSAFTATSLLLSSSPIFAGPLTISLGIPQEHTFSENNEDGSKIETDGSSGYFLGIKFPIGFGLGIDSYKTKFNGDTSKIVTFMYNVFYQFPIPVINITIGLGSGKTKLDCSACPEDYTDPESGDKTGYKDGAASQWYTSFGIQFTQLIDIHISFRSVTSKKIEQVYSGTKVNYSGNVTGVGLVFYFLNKRTALV
;
A
#
# COMPACT_ATOMS: atom_id res chain seq x y z
N MET A 1 19.42 -10.92 -25.14
CA MET A 1 18.30 -10.39 -24.36
C MET A 1 16.92 -10.70 -24.95
N LYS A 2 16.69 -10.61 -26.28
CA LYS A 2 15.37 -10.94 -26.91
C LYS A 2 14.87 -12.37 -26.69
N LYS A 3 15.78 -13.37 -26.65
CA LYS A 3 15.40 -14.79 -26.43
C LYS A 3 14.93 -15.13 -25.02
N VAL A 4 15.44 -14.42 -24.00
CA VAL A 4 15.06 -14.63 -22.59
C VAL A 4 13.66 -14.07 -22.32
N ILE A 5 13.32 -12.93 -22.94
CA ILE A 5 12.00 -12.32 -22.79
C ILE A 5 10.92 -13.20 -23.45
N LEU A 6 11.22 -13.80 -24.59
CA LEU A 6 10.28 -14.67 -25.31
C LEU A 6 10.02 -15.99 -24.55
N SER A 7 11.04 -16.57 -23.89
CA SER A 7 10.86 -17.77 -23.07
C SER A 7 10.12 -17.51 -21.76
N ALA A 8 10.27 -16.32 -21.17
CA ALA A 8 9.48 -15.94 -20.01
C ALA A 8 8.00 -15.75 -20.36
N PHE A 9 7.71 -15.17 -21.52
CA PHE A 9 6.34 -14.97 -22.00
C PHE A 9 5.63 -16.28 -22.35
N THR A 10 6.34 -17.23 -22.97
CA THR A 10 5.80 -18.57 -23.27
C THR A 10 5.60 -19.43 -22.00
N ALA A 11 6.48 -19.34 -21.01
CA ALA A 11 6.30 -20.03 -19.73
C ALA A 11 5.08 -19.48 -18.96
N THR A 12 4.86 -18.18 -19.00
CA THR A 12 3.70 -17.54 -18.35
C THR A 12 2.39 -17.92 -19.05
N SER A 13 2.37 -18.03 -20.38
CA SER A 13 1.17 -18.45 -21.12
C SER A 13 0.83 -19.94 -20.92
N LEU A 14 1.83 -20.79 -20.72
CA LEU A 14 1.63 -22.22 -20.42
C LEU A 14 1.09 -22.44 -18.99
N LEU A 15 1.52 -21.64 -18.03
CA LEU A 15 0.99 -21.68 -16.67
C LEU A 15 -0.47 -21.19 -16.59
N LEU A 16 -0.86 -20.25 -17.44
CA LEU A 16 -2.24 -19.76 -17.54
C LEU A 16 -3.18 -20.76 -18.22
N SER A 17 -2.67 -21.61 -19.12
CA SER A 17 -3.48 -22.56 -19.88
C SER A 17 -3.70 -23.91 -19.17
N SER A 18 -2.90 -24.24 -18.17
CA SER A 18 -2.97 -25.51 -17.45
C SER A 18 -3.68 -25.46 -16.09
N SER A 19 -4.02 -24.29 -15.61
CA SER A 19 -4.80 -24.13 -14.37
C SER A 19 -6.28 -24.33 -14.69
N PRO A 20 -7.00 -25.27 -14.03
CA PRO A 20 -8.44 -25.16 -13.97
C PRO A 20 -8.69 -23.74 -13.44
N ILE A 21 -9.47 -22.98 -14.18
CA ILE A 21 -9.87 -21.62 -13.76
C ILE A 21 -10.60 -21.82 -12.44
N PHE A 22 -9.88 -21.75 -11.33
CA PHE A 22 -10.49 -21.60 -10.03
C PHE A 22 -11.12 -20.21 -10.04
N ALA A 23 -12.33 -20.15 -10.57
CA ALA A 23 -13.18 -18.98 -10.44
C ALA A 23 -13.53 -18.85 -8.96
N GLY A 24 -12.56 -18.37 -8.20
CA GLY A 24 -12.77 -18.07 -6.79
C GLY A 24 -13.85 -16.99 -6.64
N PRO A 25 -14.45 -16.84 -5.49
CA PRO A 25 -15.45 -15.80 -5.25
C PRO A 25 -14.86 -14.41 -5.45
N LEU A 26 -15.71 -13.45 -5.84
CA LEU A 26 -15.38 -12.04 -5.69
C LEU A 26 -15.16 -11.76 -4.22
N THR A 27 -14.09 -11.05 -3.88
CA THR A 27 -13.82 -10.69 -2.49
C THR A 27 -13.57 -9.21 -2.32
N ILE A 28 -13.92 -8.67 -1.17
CA ILE A 28 -13.57 -7.32 -0.73
C ILE A 28 -12.68 -7.47 0.50
N SER A 29 -11.54 -6.80 0.50
CA SER A 29 -10.65 -6.71 1.64
C SER A 29 -10.71 -5.31 2.25
N LEU A 30 -10.79 -5.25 3.56
CA LEU A 30 -10.72 -4.04 4.37
C LEU A 30 -9.61 -4.20 5.39
N GLY A 31 -8.74 -3.22 5.53
CA GLY A 31 -7.68 -3.23 6.52
C GLY A 31 -7.42 -1.85 7.09
N ILE A 32 -6.74 -1.83 8.23
CA ILE A 32 -6.29 -0.61 8.88
C ILE A 32 -4.79 -0.70 9.15
N PRO A 33 -4.04 0.39 8.95
CA PRO A 33 -2.65 0.48 9.37
C PRO A 33 -2.57 0.44 10.90
N GLN A 34 -1.51 -0.17 11.41
CA GLN A 34 -1.23 -0.21 12.84
C GLN A 34 0.01 0.63 13.16
N GLU A 35 1.08 0.38 12.45
CA GLU A 35 2.37 0.99 12.69
C GLU A 35 3.04 1.35 11.36
N HIS A 36 3.75 2.47 11.35
CA HIS A 36 4.62 2.88 10.26
C HIS A 36 6.00 3.21 10.84
N THR A 37 7.00 2.44 10.46
CA THR A 37 8.40 2.62 10.86
C THR A 37 9.17 3.20 9.70
N PHE A 38 9.78 4.39 9.87
CA PHE A 38 10.60 5.02 8.84
C PHE A 38 11.98 4.37 8.75
N SER A 39 12.52 4.33 7.52
CA SER A 39 13.83 3.74 7.24
C SER A 39 14.98 4.71 7.42
N GLU A 40 14.74 6.01 7.32
CA GLU A 40 15.75 7.04 7.57
C GLU A 40 15.65 7.56 9.01
N ASN A 41 16.79 8.04 9.51
CA ASN A 41 16.91 8.70 10.79
C ASN A 41 16.82 10.23 10.59
N ASN A 42 16.61 10.94 11.68
CA ASN A 42 16.77 12.38 11.74
C ASN A 42 18.21 12.79 11.47
N GLU A 43 18.47 14.07 11.23
CA GLU A 43 19.81 14.62 10.99
C GLU A 43 20.79 14.35 12.14
N ASP A 44 20.31 14.21 13.37
CA ASP A 44 21.07 13.86 14.56
C ASP A 44 21.33 12.35 14.73
N GLY A 45 20.88 11.53 13.79
CA GLY A 45 21.00 10.07 13.82
C GLY A 45 19.95 9.35 14.67
N SER A 46 19.03 10.07 15.32
CA SER A 46 17.91 9.47 16.04
C SER A 46 16.88 8.90 15.08
N LYS A 47 16.18 7.83 15.49
CA LYS A 47 15.06 7.28 14.71
C LYS A 47 13.90 8.26 14.69
N ILE A 48 13.25 8.36 13.52
CA ILE A 48 11.99 9.09 13.40
C ILE A 48 10.93 8.26 14.12
N GLU A 49 10.50 8.72 15.28
CA GLU A 49 9.45 8.08 16.06
C GLU A 49 8.07 8.49 15.57
N THR A 50 7.14 7.54 15.59
CA THR A 50 5.76 7.76 15.15
C THR A 50 4.78 7.51 16.29
N ASP A 51 3.71 8.31 16.33
CA ASP A 51 2.58 8.16 17.26
C ASP A 51 1.40 7.46 16.53
N GLY A 52 1.73 6.32 15.90
CA GLY A 52 0.76 5.47 15.23
C GLY A 52 0.33 5.94 13.83
N SER A 53 -0.42 5.08 13.20
CA SER A 53 -0.98 5.30 11.86
C SER A 53 -2.49 5.13 11.86
N SER A 54 -3.18 5.90 11.05
CA SER A 54 -4.64 5.85 10.90
C SER A 54 -5.04 5.95 9.44
N GLY A 55 -6.09 5.22 9.06
CA GLY A 55 -6.56 5.18 7.68
C GLY A 55 -7.12 3.83 7.31
N TYR A 56 -7.06 3.48 6.03
CA TYR A 56 -7.63 2.24 5.53
C TYR A 56 -6.84 1.67 4.35
N PHE A 57 -6.95 0.36 4.19
CA PHE A 57 -6.57 -0.41 3.02
C PHE A 57 -7.83 -1.05 2.45
N LEU A 58 -8.14 -0.79 1.20
CA LEU A 58 -9.31 -1.32 0.52
C LEU A 58 -8.87 -2.10 -0.71
N GLY A 59 -9.44 -3.28 -0.93
CA GLY A 59 -9.14 -4.10 -2.09
C GLY A 59 -10.35 -4.85 -2.60
N ILE A 60 -10.40 -5.05 -3.92
CA ILE A 60 -11.37 -5.90 -4.60
C ILE A 60 -10.59 -6.93 -5.40
N LYS A 61 -10.83 -8.22 -5.13
CA LYS A 61 -10.24 -9.33 -5.88
C LYS A 61 -11.27 -9.95 -6.80
N PHE A 62 -10.89 -10.15 -8.02
CA PHE A 62 -11.66 -10.84 -9.04
C PHE A 62 -11.49 -12.37 -8.95
N PRO A 63 -12.41 -13.15 -9.54
CA PRO A 63 -12.35 -14.62 -9.49
C PRO A 63 -11.05 -15.26 -9.99
N ILE A 64 -10.33 -14.58 -10.87
CA ILE A 64 -9.05 -15.04 -11.43
C ILE A 64 -7.84 -14.86 -10.49
N GLY A 65 -8.06 -14.38 -9.25
CA GLY A 65 -7.00 -14.17 -8.25
C GLY A 65 -6.38 -12.78 -8.28
N PHE A 66 -6.50 -12.02 -9.36
CA PHE A 66 -6.04 -10.63 -9.43
C PHE A 66 -7.02 -9.68 -8.76
N GLY A 67 -6.49 -8.58 -8.24
CA GLY A 67 -7.29 -7.54 -7.62
C GLY A 67 -6.68 -6.16 -7.76
N LEU A 68 -7.52 -5.17 -7.43
CA LEU A 68 -7.18 -3.75 -7.38
C LEU A 68 -7.44 -3.24 -5.96
N GLY A 69 -6.64 -2.27 -5.53
CA GLY A 69 -6.79 -1.71 -4.20
C GLY A 69 -6.41 -0.25 -4.11
N ILE A 70 -6.79 0.34 -2.98
CA ILE A 70 -6.44 1.70 -2.59
C ILE A 70 -6.01 1.65 -1.14
N ASP A 71 -4.85 2.24 -0.85
CA ASP A 71 -4.40 2.51 0.51
C ASP A 71 -4.41 4.02 0.74
N SER A 72 -5.02 4.45 1.83
CA SER A 72 -5.03 5.84 2.26
C SER A 72 -4.83 5.90 3.76
N TYR A 73 -3.70 6.44 4.20
CA TYR A 73 -3.38 6.51 5.62
C TYR A 73 -2.51 7.70 5.96
N LYS A 74 -2.54 8.05 7.24
CA LYS A 74 -1.79 9.14 7.85
C LYS A 74 -0.96 8.58 8.99
N THR A 75 0.30 8.99 9.06
CA THR A 75 1.22 8.65 10.15
C THR A 75 1.59 9.92 10.87
N LYS A 76 1.35 9.98 12.17
CA LYS A 76 1.72 11.10 13.03
C LYS A 76 3.15 10.94 13.54
N PHE A 77 3.87 12.03 13.65
CA PHE A 77 5.17 12.05 14.32
C PHE A 77 4.98 12.17 15.83
N ASN A 78 5.84 11.51 16.59
CA ASN A 78 5.81 11.61 18.04
C ASN A 78 6.21 13.02 18.49
N GLY A 79 5.37 13.63 19.34
CA GLY A 79 5.61 14.99 19.86
C GLY A 79 5.39 16.14 18.87
N ASP A 80 4.91 15.87 17.65
CA ASP A 80 4.64 16.88 16.62
C ASP A 80 3.18 16.80 16.14
N THR A 81 2.66 17.92 15.68
CA THR A 81 1.34 18.00 15.04
C THR A 81 1.38 17.62 13.55
N SER A 82 2.56 17.52 12.99
CA SER A 82 2.78 17.14 11.59
C SER A 82 2.50 15.66 11.35
N LYS A 83 2.09 15.33 10.15
CA LYS A 83 1.78 13.96 9.74
C LYS A 83 2.17 13.72 8.28
N ILE A 84 2.50 12.49 7.97
CA ILE A 84 2.67 12.02 6.60
C ILE A 84 1.34 11.43 6.14
N VAL A 85 0.86 11.89 4.99
CA VAL A 85 -0.31 11.36 4.30
C VAL A 85 0.15 10.57 3.10
N THR A 86 -0.19 9.30 3.06
CA THR A 86 0.14 8.39 1.95
C THR A 86 -1.13 7.93 1.25
N PHE A 87 -1.11 7.98 -0.08
CA PHE A 87 -2.17 7.48 -0.92
C PHE A 87 -1.58 6.64 -2.05
N MET A 88 -2.05 5.37 -2.18
CA MET A 88 -1.55 4.40 -3.14
C MET A 88 -2.68 3.72 -3.89
N TYR A 89 -2.48 3.50 -5.20
CA TYR A 89 -3.24 2.53 -5.99
C TYR A 89 -2.45 1.23 -6.08
N ASN A 90 -3.12 0.11 -5.92
CA ASN A 90 -2.50 -1.20 -5.84
C ASN A 90 -3.07 -2.14 -6.90
N VAL A 91 -2.20 -2.99 -7.42
CA VAL A 91 -2.56 -4.22 -8.11
C VAL A 91 -2.01 -5.38 -7.29
N PHE A 92 -2.75 -6.47 -7.17
CA PHE A 92 -2.32 -7.60 -6.36
C PHE A 92 -2.80 -8.93 -6.93
N TYR A 93 -2.14 -9.98 -6.47
CA TYR A 93 -2.53 -11.35 -6.73
C TYR A 93 -2.65 -12.11 -5.42
N GLN A 94 -3.78 -12.78 -5.24
CA GLN A 94 -4.03 -13.67 -4.11
C GLN A 94 -3.89 -15.10 -4.59
N PHE A 95 -2.99 -15.85 -3.94
CA PHE A 95 -2.74 -17.23 -4.27
C PHE A 95 -3.94 -18.11 -3.86
N PRO A 96 -4.35 -19.04 -4.72
CA PRO A 96 -5.47 -19.94 -4.44
C PRO A 96 -5.04 -21.12 -3.53
N ILE A 97 -4.62 -20.80 -2.31
CA ILE A 97 -4.19 -21.80 -1.33
C ILE A 97 -5.36 -22.07 -0.37
N PRO A 98 -5.81 -23.31 -0.21
CA PRO A 98 -6.85 -23.63 0.76
C PRO A 98 -6.41 -23.26 2.19
N VAL A 99 -7.32 -22.72 3.00
CA VAL A 99 -7.12 -22.42 4.43
C VAL A 99 -6.23 -21.21 4.71
N ILE A 100 -5.21 -20.96 3.87
CA ILE A 100 -4.27 -19.84 4.04
C ILE A 100 -4.44 -18.88 2.87
N ASN A 101 -4.64 -17.62 3.19
CA ASN A 101 -4.72 -16.54 2.21
C ASN A 101 -3.38 -15.83 2.14
N ILE A 102 -2.68 -15.95 1.01
CA ILE A 102 -1.43 -15.23 0.74
C ILE A 102 -1.69 -14.27 -0.41
N THR A 103 -1.40 -13.00 -0.19
CA THR A 103 -1.51 -11.96 -1.21
C THR A 103 -0.17 -11.26 -1.39
N ILE A 104 0.20 -10.98 -2.63
CA ILE A 104 1.35 -10.14 -2.98
C ILE A 104 0.84 -9.03 -3.88
N GLY A 105 1.27 -7.80 -3.61
CA GLY A 105 0.86 -6.65 -4.38
C GLY A 105 1.94 -5.61 -4.58
N LEU A 106 1.71 -4.79 -5.59
CA LEU A 106 2.52 -3.63 -5.94
C LEU A 106 1.62 -2.41 -5.99
N GLY A 107 2.13 -1.26 -5.55
CA GLY A 107 1.40 -0.01 -5.55
C GLY A 107 2.23 1.16 -6.04
N SER A 108 1.54 2.16 -6.52
CA SER A 108 2.10 3.45 -6.90
C SER A 108 1.18 4.58 -6.46
N GLY A 109 1.75 5.68 -6.02
CA GLY A 109 0.97 6.79 -5.51
C GLY A 109 1.82 7.96 -5.06
N LYS A 110 1.40 8.60 -3.98
CA LYS A 110 2.02 9.81 -3.45
C LYS A 110 2.13 9.78 -1.94
N THR A 111 3.17 10.41 -1.44
CA THR A 111 3.34 10.75 -0.02
C THR A 111 3.44 12.25 0.11
N LYS A 112 2.70 12.84 1.04
CA LYS A 112 2.67 14.28 1.32
C LYS A 112 2.93 14.52 2.79
N LEU A 113 3.76 15.50 3.12
CA LEU A 113 3.86 16.02 4.48
C LEU A 113 2.72 17.03 4.71
N ASP A 114 1.92 16.79 5.71
CA ASP A 114 0.87 17.68 6.19
C ASP A 114 1.35 18.27 7.52
N CYS A 115 1.78 19.51 7.48
CA CYS A 115 2.34 20.25 8.60
C CYS A 115 1.36 21.33 9.03
N SER A 116 0.75 21.19 10.21
CA SER A 116 -0.24 22.16 10.73
C SER A 116 0.38 23.47 11.19
N ALA A 117 1.69 23.49 11.45
CA ALA A 117 2.42 24.70 11.81
C ALA A 117 3.07 25.41 10.61
N CYS A 118 3.04 24.78 9.43
CA CYS A 118 3.57 25.37 8.22
C CYS A 118 2.48 26.24 7.57
N PRO A 119 2.75 27.49 7.21
CA PRO A 119 1.76 28.32 6.54
C PRO A 119 1.39 27.68 5.20
N GLU A 120 0.12 27.31 5.04
CA GLU A 120 -0.41 26.64 3.85
C GLU A 120 -0.37 27.56 2.61
N ASP A 121 -0.29 28.86 2.79
CA ASP A 121 -0.47 29.89 1.75
C ASP A 121 0.59 31.00 1.76
N TYR A 122 1.81 30.73 2.22
CA TYR A 122 2.84 31.74 2.03
C TYR A 122 3.28 31.73 0.57
N THR A 123 3.01 32.79 -0.13
CA THR A 123 3.55 33.05 -1.46
C THR A 123 4.82 33.88 -1.28
N ASP A 124 5.95 33.36 -1.73
CA ASP A 124 7.21 34.11 -1.72
C ASP A 124 7.02 35.39 -2.52
N PRO A 125 7.21 36.56 -1.89
CA PRO A 125 6.99 37.86 -2.58
C PRO A 125 7.99 38.11 -3.71
N GLU A 126 9.15 37.43 -3.76
CA GLU A 126 10.16 37.60 -4.81
C GLU A 126 9.95 36.62 -5.98
N SER A 127 9.56 35.37 -5.73
CA SER A 127 9.39 34.37 -6.79
C SER A 127 7.94 34.12 -7.20
N GLY A 128 6.97 34.49 -6.37
CA GLY A 128 5.56 34.19 -6.57
C GLY A 128 5.22 32.70 -6.33
N ASP A 129 6.17 31.90 -5.85
CA ASP A 129 5.97 30.48 -5.60
C ASP A 129 5.20 30.27 -4.30
N LYS A 130 4.22 29.36 -4.36
CA LYS A 130 3.50 28.92 -3.16
C LYS A 130 4.42 28.06 -2.31
N THR A 131 4.53 28.43 -1.04
CA THR A 131 5.29 27.65 -0.07
C THR A 131 4.51 26.46 0.41
N GLY A 132 5.17 25.33 0.43
CA GLY A 132 4.67 24.08 0.91
C GLY A 132 5.68 22.99 0.61
N TYR A 133 5.41 21.80 1.13
CA TYR A 133 6.17 20.63 0.75
C TYR A 133 5.62 20.07 -0.56
N LYS A 134 6.51 19.80 -1.51
CA LYS A 134 6.13 19.13 -2.75
C LYS A 134 5.73 17.68 -2.46
N ASP A 135 4.66 17.21 -3.08
CA ASP A 135 4.28 15.81 -3.03
C ASP A 135 5.42 14.91 -3.52
N GLY A 136 5.78 13.91 -2.75
CA GLY A 136 6.72 12.86 -3.17
C GLY A 136 5.99 11.74 -3.91
N ALA A 137 6.43 11.39 -5.12
CA ALA A 137 5.98 10.14 -5.74
C ALA A 137 6.41 8.96 -4.86
N ALA A 138 5.52 8.00 -4.68
CA ALA A 138 5.79 6.84 -3.86
C ALA A 138 5.39 5.55 -4.58
N SER A 139 6.08 4.48 -4.24
CA SER A 139 5.78 3.12 -4.66
C SER A 139 5.80 2.20 -3.46
N GLN A 140 5.08 1.10 -3.55
CA GLN A 140 5.11 0.08 -2.50
C GLN A 140 5.06 -1.32 -3.10
N TRP A 141 5.61 -2.27 -2.37
CA TRP A 141 5.24 -3.66 -2.46
C TRP A 141 4.66 -4.10 -1.13
N TYR A 142 3.76 -5.07 -1.17
CA TYR A 142 3.20 -5.61 0.06
C TYR A 142 2.91 -7.09 -0.04
N THR A 143 2.86 -7.71 1.11
CA THR A 143 2.36 -9.07 1.28
C THR A 143 1.33 -9.08 2.41
N SER A 144 0.34 -9.95 2.31
CA SER A 144 -0.56 -10.23 3.42
C SER A 144 -0.73 -11.73 3.61
N PHE A 145 -0.90 -12.11 4.87
CA PHE A 145 -1.15 -13.47 5.30
C PHE A 145 -2.46 -13.51 6.07
N GLY A 146 -3.39 -14.31 5.60
CA GLY A 146 -4.70 -14.47 6.19
C GLY A 146 -4.99 -15.92 6.55
N ILE A 147 -5.85 -16.09 7.54
CA ILE A 147 -6.43 -17.37 7.93
C ILE A 147 -7.94 -17.27 7.87
N GLN A 148 -8.57 -18.34 7.45
CA GLN A 148 -10.01 -18.43 7.40
C GLN A 148 -10.58 -18.45 8.82
N PHE A 149 -11.40 -17.45 9.14
CA PHE A 149 -12.11 -17.36 10.40
C PHE A 149 -13.51 -17.97 10.29
N THR A 150 -14.20 -17.69 9.17
CA THR A 150 -15.47 -18.32 8.81
C THR A 150 -15.47 -18.64 7.31
N GLN A 151 -16.51 -19.30 6.81
CA GLN A 151 -16.65 -19.57 5.37
C GLN A 151 -16.71 -18.30 4.51
N LEU A 152 -17.04 -17.14 5.11
CA LEU A 152 -17.23 -15.87 4.42
C LEU A 152 -16.21 -14.81 4.81
N ILE A 153 -15.38 -15.04 5.84
CA ILE A 153 -14.50 -14.02 6.40
C ILE A 153 -13.15 -14.64 6.73
N ASP A 154 -12.09 -14.02 6.22
CA ASP A 154 -10.72 -14.24 6.65
C ASP A 154 -10.22 -13.05 7.47
N ILE A 155 -9.36 -13.34 8.44
CA ILE A 155 -8.57 -12.31 9.15
C ILE A 155 -7.18 -12.32 8.55
N HIS A 156 -6.61 -11.15 8.25
CA HIS A 156 -5.26 -11.06 7.72
C HIS A 156 -4.41 -9.99 8.40
N ILE A 157 -3.10 -10.25 8.39
CA ILE A 157 -2.06 -9.27 8.68
C ILE A 157 -1.36 -8.90 7.39
N SER A 158 -0.91 -7.67 7.26
CA SER A 158 -0.25 -7.19 6.06
C SER A 158 1.01 -6.40 6.39
N PHE A 159 2.01 -6.55 5.53
CA PHE A 159 3.28 -5.86 5.60
C PHE A 159 3.49 -5.11 4.28
N ARG A 160 3.72 -3.81 4.37
CA ARG A 160 3.97 -2.93 3.23
C ARG A 160 5.34 -2.31 3.36
N SER A 161 6.13 -2.36 2.30
CA SER A 161 7.36 -1.60 2.19
C SER A 161 7.13 -0.45 1.22
N VAL A 162 7.19 0.76 1.73
CA VAL A 162 6.91 1.99 1.01
C VAL A 162 8.23 2.68 0.70
N THR A 163 8.45 2.97 -0.57
CA THR A 163 9.57 3.79 -1.04
C THR A 163 9.02 5.13 -1.53
N SER A 164 9.40 6.20 -0.86
CA SER A 164 9.02 7.56 -1.19
C SER A 164 10.18 8.29 -1.84
N LYS A 165 9.93 9.10 -2.86
CA LYS A 165 10.92 10.09 -3.28
C LYS A 165 11.06 11.13 -2.17
N LYS A 166 12.27 11.70 -2.05
CA LYS A 166 12.54 12.77 -1.08
C LYS A 166 11.55 13.91 -1.28
N ILE A 167 10.89 14.30 -0.21
CA ILE A 167 10.01 15.46 -0.17
C ILE A 167 10.90 16.67 0.07
N GLU A 168 10.83 17.64 -0.83
CA GLU A 168 11.63 18.86 -0.78
C GLU A 168 10.84 19.96 -0.10
N GLN A 169 11.43 20.56 0.91
CA GLN A 169 10.94 21.77 1.52
C GLN A 169 11.33 22.96 0.62
N VAL A 170 10.34 23.71 0.17
CA VAL A 170 10.52 24.76 -0.85
C VAL A 170 11.51 25.84 -0.41
N TYR A 171 11.53 26.20 0.89
CA TYR A 171 12.43 27.26 1.39
C TYR A 171 13.87 26.84 1.63
N SER A 172 14.07 25.70 2.29
CA SER A 172 15.41 25.29 2.72
C SER A 172 16.10 24.41 1.69
N GLY A 173 15.36 23.91 0.69
CA GLY A 173 15.85 22.88 -0.21
C GLY A 173 16.15 21.55 0.49
N THR A 174 15.84 21.42 1.79
CA THR A 174 16.05 20.21 2.56
C THR A 174 15.15 19.09 2.02
N LYS A 175 15.76 17.94 1.77
CA LYS A 175 15.07 16.77 1.20
C LYS A 175 15.01 15.68 2.22
N VAL A 176 13.82 15.34 2.68
CA VAL A 176 13.58 14.26 3.64
C VAL A 176 12.93 13.07 2.94
N ASN A 177 13.40 11.87 3.25
CA ASN A 177 12.86 10.63 2.73
C ASN A 177 11.99 9.96 3.79
N TYR A 178 10.74 9.74 3.44
CA TYR A 178 9.76 9.09 4.31
C TYR A 178 9.45 7.64 3.87
N SER A 179 10.44 6.97 3.30
CA SER A 179 10.36 5.53 3.04
C SER A 179 10.31 4.75 4.34
N GLY A 180 9.57 3.65 4.35
CA GLY A 180 9.43 2.87 5.56
C GLY A 180 8.57 1.63 5.38
N ASN A 181 8.30 0.97 6.50
CA ASN A 181 7.48 -0.23 6.55
C ASN A 181 6.18 0.05 7.32
N VAL A 182 5.06 -0.40 6.76
CA VAL A 182 3.73 -0.27 7.36
C VAL A 182 3.17 -1.65 7.62
N THR A 183 2.79 -1.89 8.87
CA THR A 183 2.03 -3.08 9.26
C THR A 183 0.55 -2.77 9.34
N GLY A 184 -0.29 -3.76 9.09
CA GLY A 184 -1.74 -3.59 9.18
C GLY A 184 -2.46 -4.89 9.45
N VAL A 185 -3.69 -4.77 9.89
CA VAL A 185 -4.63 -5.87 10.11
C VAL A 185 -5.91 -5.63 9.34
N GLY A 186 -6.60 -6.69 8.96
CA GLY A 186 -7.83 -6.53 8.19
C GLY A 186 -8.65 -7.79 8.05
N LEU A 187 -9.73 -7.64 7.29
CA LEU A 187 -10.71 -8.68 6.99
C LEU A 187 -10.87 -8.81 5.47
N VAL A 188 -11.07 -10.02 5.02
CA VAL A 188 -11.47 -10.34 3.65
C VAL A 188 -12.86 -10.95 3.68
N PHE A 189 -13.77 -10.38 2.92
CA PHE A 189 -15.15 -10.84 2.78
C PHE A 189 -15.33 -11.55 1.45
N TYR A 190 -15.86 -12.76 1.48
CA TYR A 190 -16.14 -13.58 0.30
C TYR A 190 -17.60 -13.49 -0.09
N PHE A 191 -17.88 -13.12 -1.33
CA PHE A 191 -19.23 -13.12 -1.88
C PHE A 191 -19.45 -14.43 -2.63
N LEU A 192 -20.26 -15.32 -2.07
CA LEU A 192 -20.62 -16.59 -2.69
C LEU A 192 -21.38 -16.33 -3.98
N ASN A 193 -20.91 -16.89 -5.09
CA ASN A 193 -21.69 -16.92 -6.31
C ASN A 193 -22.84 -17.92 -6.11
N LYS A 194 -24.10 -17.47 -6.21
CA LYS A 194 -25.32 -18.28 -6.01
C LYS A 194 -25.36 -19.58 -6.84
N ARG A 195 -24.45 -19.75 -7.82
CA ARG A 195 -24.36 -20.96 -8.65
C ARG A 195 -23.67 -22.15 -8.00
N THR A 196 -23.00 -22.00 -6.86
CA THR A 196 -22.31 -23.11 -6.15
C THR A 196 -23.14 -23.72 -5.03
N ALA A 197 -24.37 -23.26 -4.80
CA ALA A 197 -25.28 -23.78 -3.78
C ALA A 197 -26.25 -24.88 -4.29
N LEU A 198 -26.00 -25.40 -5.47
CA LEU A 198 -26.79 -26.50 -6.09
C LEU A 198 -25.86 -27.64 -6.53
N VAL A 199 -25.21 -28.28 -5.60
CA VAL A 199 -24.68 -29.65 -5.74
C VAL A 199 -24.96 -30.40 -4.43
#